data_758e3a70ca1f8de829e097ece0be1c07
#
_entry.id   758e3a70ca1f8de829e097ece0be1c07
#
_cell.length_a   1.000
_cell.length_b   1.000
_cell.length_c   1.000
_cell.angle_alpha   90.00
_cell.angle_beta   90.00
_cell.angle_gamma   90.00
#
_symmetry.space_group_name_H-M   'P 1'
#
loop_
_entity.id
_entity.type
_entity.pdbx_description
1 polymer ?
#
loop_
_entity_poly.entity_id
_entity_poly.type
_entity_poly.pdbx_seq_one_letter_code
_entity_poly.pdbx_strand_id
1 'polypeptide(L)'
;MGGDFLGRLRARAGAAATSPEALVAFSSAVEGLADRNRCAFCAEGAARRYAAEWSDLDAIAGWAHGEGHLDADVVGEALHGYLGLVCNELGRSAAELARRARAAPASPAAFSWFVADVEFLAEQSPDVFPTQGDRDRYMSLWDGCELVNALFLAECERDPSGGPHSWGARWEAQARDEAWALVSFVARALGAGAPP
;
A
#
# COMPACT_ATOMS: atom_id res chain seq x y z
N MET A 1 12.14 0.15 -15.81
CA MET A 1 10.99 0.56 -15.01
C MET A 1 10.42 -0.69 -14.35
N GLY A 2 10.58 -0.85 -13.04
CA GLY A 2 9.93 -1.93 -12.30
C GLY A 2 8.42 -1.70 -12.36
N GLY A 3 7.64 -2.74 -12.71
CA GLY A 3 6.18 -2.68 -12.67
C GLY A 3 5.68 -2.39 -11.24
N ASP A 4 4.41 -1.99 -11.12
CA ASP A 4 3.76 -1.86 -9.81
C ASP A 4 3.75 -3.19 -9.04
N PHE A 5 3.47 -3.13 -7.75
CA PHE A 5 3.50 -4.30 -6.87
C PHE A 5 2.60 -5.44 -7.38
N LEU A 6 1.35 -5.14 -7.71
CA LEU A 6 0.40 -6.14 -8.18
C LEU A 6 0.82 -6.74 -9.54
N GLY A 7 1.39 -5.93 -10.45
CA GLY A 7 1.94 -6.40 -11.73
C GLY A 7 3.11 -7.36 -11.55
N ARG A 8 4.03 -7.05 -10.63
CA ARG A 8 5.13 -7.96 -10.28
C ARG A 8 4.63 -9.27 -9.68
N LEU A 9 3.63 -9.21 -8.80
CA LEU A 9 3.04 -10.39 -8.18
C LEU A 9 2.36 -11.29 -9.23
N ARG A 10 1.58 -10.70 -10.15
CA ARG A 10 0.95 -11.43 -11.27
C ARG A 10 1.97 -12.11 -12.18
N ALA A 11 3.07 -11.43 -12.51
CA ALA A 11 4.13 -12.02 -13.32
C ALA A 11 4.77 -13.24 -12.62
N ARG A 12 5.00 -13.15 -11.30
CA ARG A 12 5.52 -14.28 -10.50
C ARG A 12 4.52 -15.44 -10.41
N ALA A 13 3.24 -15.17 -10.24
CA ALA A 13 2.19 -16.18 -10.23
C ALA A 13 2.08 -16.89 -11.58
N GLY A 14 2.19 -16.17 -12.71
CA GLY A 14 2.24 -16.77 -14.05
C GLY A 14 3.42 -17.71 -14.23
N ALA A 15 4.60 -17.36 -13.70
CA ALA A 15 5.76 -18.25 -13.69
C ALA A 15 5.55 -19.47 -12.77
N ALA A 16 4.85 -19.30 -11.66
CA ALA A 16 4.56 -20.38 -10.70
C ALA A 16 3.68 -21.50 -11.29
N ALA A 17 2.81 -21.16 -12.25
CA ALA A 17 1.95 -22.13 -12.94
C ALA A 17 2.69 -23.07 -13.89
N THR A 18 4.02 -23.00 -14.00
CA THR A 18 4.81 -23.79 -14.98
C THR A 18 5.35 -25.10 -14.44
N SER A 19 5.54 -25.24 -13.12
CA SER A 19 5.99 -26.49 -12.50
C SER A 19 5.62 -26.56 -11.01
N PRO A 20 5.53 -27.77 -10.41
CA PRO A 20 5.30 -27.92 -8.98
C PRO A 20 6.32 -27.17 -8.11
N GLU A 21 7.60 -27.22 -8.48
CA GLU A 21 8.69 -26.55 -7.76
C GLU A 21 8.53 -25.02 -7.81
N ALA A 22 8.13 -24.47 -8.99
CA ALA A 22 7.89 -23.05 -9.15
C ALA A 22 6.68 -22.59 -8.31
N LEU A 23 5.63 -23.45 -8.19
CA LEU A 23 4.45 -23.15 -7.37
C LEU A 23 4.81 -23.15 -5.87
N VAL A 24 5.58 -24.11 -5.39
CA VAL A 24 6.07 -24.15 -4.00
C VAL A 24 6.95 -22.93 -3.71
N ALA A 25 7.86 -22.57 -4.62
CA ALA A 25 8.70 -21.39 -4.47
C ALA A 25 7.89 -20.09 -4.43
N PHE A 26 6.80 -20.01 -5.20
CA PHE A 26 5.89 -18.86 -5.15
C PHE A 26 5.14 -18.82 -3.83
N SER A 27 4.51 -19.93 -3.39
CA SER A 27 3.79 -20.00 -2.10
C SER A 27 4.68 -19.57 -0.94
N SER A 28 5.90 -20.12 -0.85
CA SER A 28 6.87 -19.75 0.18
C SER A 28 7.28 -18.27 0.11
N ALA A 29 7.42 -17.72 -1.10
CA ALA A 29 7.82 -16.32 -1.26
C ALA A 29 6.72 -15.31 -0.90
N VAL A 30 5.45 -15.72 -0.95
CA VAL A 30 4.32 -14.87 -0.56
C VAL A 30 3.83 -15.17 0.86
N GLU A 31 4.37 -16.16 1.53
CA GLU A 31 4.16 -16.37 2.97
C GLU A 31 4.45 -15.08 3.75
N GLY A 32 3.56 -14.70 4.66
CA GLY A 32 3.70 -13.49 5.47
C GLY A 32 3.70 -12.16 4.68
N LEU A 33 3.22 -12.15 3.42
CA LEU A 33 3.18 -10.94 2.59
C LEU A 33 2.42 -9.79 3.26
N ALA A 34 1.27 -10.08 3.88
CA ALA A 34 0.48 -9.08 4.58
C ALA A 34 1.20 -8.53 5.83
N ASP A 35 1.95 -9.38 6.54
CA ASP A 35 2.69 -8.96 7.74
C ASP A 35 3.90 -8.09 7.37
N ARG A 36 4.59 -8.43 6.28
CA ARG A 36 5.71 -7.61 5.77
C ARG A 36 5.25 -6.27 5.19
N ASN A 37 4.00 -6.18 4.73
CA ASN A 37 3.45 -5.00 4.08
C ASN A 37 2.20 -4.49 4.82
N ARG A 38 2.29 -4.32 6.15
CA ARG A 38 1.16 -4.00 7.03
C ARG A 38 0.37 -2.79 6.59
N CYS A 39 1.03 -1.73 6.12
CA CYS A 39 0.34 -0.54 5.64
C CYS A 39 -0.36 -0.73 4.29
N ALA A 40 0.11 -1.66 3.46
CA ALA A 40 -0.56 -2.02 2.21
C ALA A 40 -1.78 -2.94 2.44
N PHE A 41 -1.84 -3.66 3.59
CA PHE A 41 -2.94 -4.53 4.00
C PHE A 41 -3.65 -4.00 5.26
N CYS A 42 -3.84 -2.68 5.34
CA CYS A 42 -4.35 -2.02 6.54
C CYS A 42 -5.89 -2.16 6.74
N ALA A 43 -6.62 -2.72 5.79
CA ALA A 43 -8.05 -2.94 5.94
C ALA A 43 -8.35 -3.96 7.05
N GLU A 44 -9.40 -3.71 7.84
CA GLU A 44 -9.77 -4.59 8.95
C GLU A 44 -9.97 -6.04 8.49
N GLY A 45 -9.28 -6.96 9.17
CA GLY A 45 -9.31 -8.39 8.87
C GLY A 45 -8.53 -8.81 7.60
N ALA A 46 -7.84 -7.90 6.89
CA ALA A 46 -7.07 -8.20 5.69
C ALA A 46 -6.04 -9.31 5.93
N ALA A 47 -5.25 -9.20 6.99
CA ALA A 47 -4.22 -10.20 7.31
C ALA A 47 -4.82 -11.61 7.52
N ARG A 48 -5.99 -11.71 8.17
CA ARG A 48 -6.67 -13.00 8.39
C ARG A 48 -7.18 -13.60 7.09
N ARG A 49 -7.81 -12.80 6.23
CA ARG A 49 -8.29 -13.28 4.91
C ARG A 49 -7.13 -13.72 4.04
N TYR A 50 -6.06 -12.92 4.05
CA TYR A 50 -4.82 -13.24 3.36
C TYR A 50 -4.22 -14.57 3.82
N ALA A 51 -4.12 -14.80 5.13
CA ALA A 51 -3.58 -16.04 5.69
C ALA A 51 -4.41 -17.27 5.29
N ALA A 52 -5.74 -17.14 5.22
CA ALA A 52 -6.61 -18.22 4.79
C ALA A 52 -6.35 -18.59 3.32
N GLU A 53 -6.39 -17.62 2.41
CA GLU A 53 -6.13 -17.87 0.97
C GLU A 53 -4.72 -18.35 0.68
N TRP A 54 -3.73 -17.85 1.44
CA TRP A 54 -2.36 -18.36 1.34
C TRP A 54 -2.28 -19.82 1.79
N SER A 55 -2.95 -20.20 2.87
CA SER A 55 -2.98 -21.59 3.36
C SER A 55 -3.55 -22.55 2.32
N ASP A 56 -4.59 -22.15 1.61
CA ASP A 56 -5.19 -22.97 0.55
C ASP A 56 -4.22 -23.10 -0.64
N LEU A 57 -3.58 -22.01 -1.04
CA LEU A 57 -2.54 -22.03 -2.08
C LEU A 57 -1.34 -22.93 -1.69
N ASP A 58 -0.88 -22.85 -0.44
CA ASP A 58 0.24 -23.64 0.06
C ASP A 58 -0.10 -25.14 0.11
N ALA A 59 -1.31 -25.49 0.50
CA ALA A 59 -1.79 -26.87 0.48
C ALA A 59 -1.81 -27.45 -0.95
N ILE A 60 -2.25 -26.67 -1.93
CA ILE A 60 -2.26 -27.06 -3.35
C ILE A 60 -0.83 -27.18 -3.88
N ALA A 61 0.07 -26.27 -3.51
CA ALA A 61 1.47 -26.33 -3.89
C ALA A 61 2.16 -27.59 -3.34
N GLY A 62 1.92 -27.92 -2.07
CA GLY A 62 2.43 -29.13 -1.42
C GLY A 62 1.91 -30.42 -2.07
N TRP A 63 0.62 -30.47 -2.40
CA TRP A 63 0.01 -31.58 -3.10
C TRP A 63 0.62 -31.77 -4.51
N ALA A 64 0.67 -30.70 -5.32
CA ALA A 64 1.23 -30.77 -6.67
C ALA A 64 2.71 -31.21 -6.67
N HIS A 65 3.48 -30.78 -5.68
CA HIS A 65 4.87 -31.20 -5.50
C HIS A 65 4.97 -32.69 -5.14
N GLY A 66 4.10 -33.19 -4.27
CA GLY A 66 4.05 -34.61 -3.87
C GLY A 66 3.66 -35.53 -5.01
N GLU A 67 2.73 -35.13 -5.87
CA GLU A 67 2.29 -35.87 -7.05
C GLU A 67 3.26 -35.76 -8.24
N GLY A 68 4.16 -34.79 -8.23
CA GLY A 68 5.13 -34.52 -9.29
C GLY A 68 4.51 -33.97 -10.58
N HIS A 69 3.26 -33.47 -10.53
CA HIS A 69 2.60 -32.82 -11.66
C HIS A 69 1.67 -31.69 -11.23
N LEU A 70 1.35 -30.79 -12.15
CA LEU A 70 0.37 -29.73 -11.97
C LEU A 70 -0.96 -30.10 -12.64
N ASP A 71 -2.04 -30.02 -11.87
CA ASP A 71 -3.37 -29.88 -12.46
C ASP A 71 -3.59 -28.38 -12.78
N ALA A 72 -3.57 -28.04 -14.06
CA ALA A 72 -3.58 -26.65 -14.51
C ALA A 72 -4.86 -25.90 -14.11
N ASP A 73 -6.00 -26.59 -14.03
CA ASP A 73 -7.27 -25.98 -13.64
C ASP A 73 -7.27 -25.67 -12.15
N VAL A 74 -6.87 -26.61 -11.31
CA VAL A 74 -6.79 -26.46 -9.86
C VAL A 74 -5.78 -25.36 -9.47
N VAL A 75 -4.59 -25.39 -10.07
CA VAL A 75 -3.55 -24.40 -9.81
C VAL A 75 -3.99 -23.02 -10.33
N GLY A 76 -4.62 -22.97 -11.51
CA GLY A 76 -5.14 -21.75 -12.09
C GLY A 76 -6.19 -21.09 -11.20
N GLU A 77 -7.14 -21.85 -10.65
CA GLU A 77 -8.16 -21.35 -9.71
C GLU A 77 -7.53 -20.83 -8.41
N ALA A 78 -6.57 -21.56 -7.81
CA ALA A 78 -5.91 -21.15 -6.59
C ALA A 78 -5.12 -19.83 -6.76
N LEU A 79 -4.32 -19.74 -7.82
CA LEU A 79 -3.58 -18.51 -8.13
C LEU A 79 -4.51 -17.34 -8.44
N HIS A 80 -5.62 -17.58 -9.15
CA HIS A 80 -6.61 -16.55 -9.44
C HIS A 80 -7.31 -16.06 -8.16
N GLY A 81 -7.73 -16.97 -7.29
CA GLY A 81 -8.34 -16.66 -5.99
C GLY A 81 -7.41 -15.82 -5.12
N TYR A 82 -6.18 -16.29 -4.95
CA TYR A 82 -5.14 -15.58 -4.21
C TYR A 82 -4.88 -14.16 -4.75
N LEU A 83 -4.63 -14.03 -6.07
CA LEU A 83 -4.38 -12.72 -6.70
C LEU A 83 -5.60 -11.81 -6.64
N GLY A 84 -6.80 -12.37 -6.76
CA GLY A 84 -8.06 -11.64 -6.64
C GLY A 84 -8.24 -11.04 -5.24
N LEU A 85 -7.95 -11.83 -4.20
CA LEU A 85 -7.96 -11.34 -2.82
C LEU A 85 -6.95 -10.21 -2.62
N VAL A 86 -5.68 -10.43 -3.00
CA VAL A 86 -4.63 -9.41 -2.85
C VAL A 86 -5.02 -8.12 -3.57
N CYS A 87 -5.53 -8.20 -4.80
CA CYS A 87 -6.00 -7.05 -5.57
C CYS A 87 -7.11 -6.28 -4.81
N ASN A 88 -8.10 -7.00 -4.27
CA ASN A 88 -9.20 -6.40 -3.52
C ASN A 88 -8.72 -5.72 -2.23
N GLU A 89 -7.83 -6.34 -1.48
CA GLU A 89 -7.31 -5.77 -0.23
C GLU A 89 -6.44 -4.52 -0.50
N LEU A 90 -5.58 -4.54 -1.52
CA LEU A 90 -4.82 -3.37 -1.94
C LEU A 90 -5.72 -2.23 -2.43
N GLY A 91 -6.78 -2.56 -3.17
CA GLY A 91 -7.79 -1.59 -3.61
C GLY A 91 -8.51 -0.92 -2.44
N ARG A 92 -8.89 -1.70 -1.41
CA ARG A 92 -9.50 -1.17 -0.17
C ARG A 92 -8.54 -0.26 0.59
N SER A 93 -7.28 -0.65 0.72
CA SER A 93 -6.26 0.15 1.40
C SER A 93 -5.99 1.45 0.65
N ALA A 94 -5.89 1.43 -0.67
CA ALA A 94 -5.75 2.63 -1.49
C ALA A 94 -6.95 3.57 -1.36
N ALA A 95 -8.18 3.03 -1.37
CA ALA A 95 -9.40 3.81 -1.20
C ALA A 95 -9.50 4.46 0.19
N GLU A 96 -9.14 3.72 1.25
CA GLU A 96 -9.11 4.26 2.61
C GLU A 96 -8.06 5.37 2.76
N LEU A 97 -6.86 5.17 2.22
CA LEU A 97 -5.82 6.19 2.22
C LEU A 97 -6.27 7.45 1.46
N ALA A 98 -6.92 7.30 0.30
CA ALA A 98 -7.48 8.40 -0.45
C ALA A 98 -8.60 9.15 0.32
N ARG A 99 -9.46 8.42 1.03
CA ARG A 99 -10.50 9.00 1.90
C ARG A 99 -9.88 9.86 3.01
N ARG A 100 -8.81 9.35 3.65
CA ARG A 100 -8.08 10.08 4.72
C ARG A 100 -7.38 11.32 4.17
N ALA A 101 -6.72 11.22 3.01
CA ALA A 101 -6.10 12.37 2.35
C ALA A 101 -7.10 13.47 1.97
N ARG A 102 -8.32 13.10 1.57
CA ARG A 102 -9.39 14.09 1.31
C ARG A 102 -9.89 14.78 2.57
N ALA A 103 -9.93 14.06 3.69
CA ALA A 103 -10.37 14.62 4.97
C ALA A 103 -9.28 15.46 5.67
N ALA A 104 -8.01 15.16 5.42
CA ALA A 104 -6.86 15.78 6.07
C ALA A 104 -6.83 17.32 5.96
N PRO A 105 -7.13 17.96 4.81
CA PRO A 105 -7.10 19.41 4.69
C PRO A 105 -8.16 20.16 5.48
N ALA A 106 -9.12 19.46 6.10
CA ALA A 106 -10.22 20.12 6.83
C ALA A 106 -9.77 20.90 8.08
N SER A 107 -8.63 20.55 8.67
CA SER A 107 -8.05 21.26 9.81
C SER A 107 -6.58 20.94 9.99
N PRO A 108 -5.80 21.80 10.71
CA PRO A 108 -4.40 21.50 11.04
C PRO A 108 -4.22 20.18 11.76
N ALA A 109 -5.08 19.90 12.75
CA ALA A 109 -5.02 18.67 13.52
C ALA A 109 -5.27 17.44 12.63
N ALA A 110 -6.26 17.49 11.74
CA ALA A 110 -6.54 16.39 10.81
C ALA A 110 -5.37 16.16 9.86
N PHE A 111 -4.72 17.24 9.40
CA PHE A 111 -3.56 17.16 8.52
C PHE A 111 -2.34 16.59 9.25
N SER A 112 -2.04 17.06 10.47
CA SER A 112 -0.94 16.53 11.30
C SER A 112 -1.12 15.03 11.60
N TRP A 113 -2.35 14.59 11.90
CA TRP A 113 -2.65 13.17 12.08
C TRP A 113 -2.42 12.37 10.80
N PHE A 114 -2.84 12.89 9.66
CA PHE A 114 -2.60 12.22 8.37
C PHE A 114 -1.11 12.07 8.08
N VAL A 115 -0.31 13.14 8.27
CA VAL A 115 1.15 13.14 8.04
C VAL A 115 1.84 12.11 8.93
N ALA A 116 1.51 12.08 10.23
CA ALA A 116 2.06 11.11 11.17
C ALA A 116 1.68 9.67 10.82
N ASP A 117 0.44 9.43 10.41
CA ASP A 117 -0.06 8.10 10.07
C ASP A 117 0.61 7.49 8.83
N VAL A 118 1.06 8.34 7.90
CA VAL A 118 1.71 7.86 6.66
C VAL A 118 3.24 7.90 6.72
N GLU A 119 3.85 8.42 7.78
CA GLU A 119 5.30 8.58 7.92
C GLU A 119 6.08 7.30 7.57
N PHE A 120 5.70 6.18 8.15
CA PHE A 120 6.43 4.91 8.04
C PHE A 120 5.87 3.96 6.97
N LEU A 121 4.96 4.43 6.11
CA LEU A 121 4.28 3.55 5.15
C LEU A 121 5.26 2.85 4.20
N ALA A 122 6.27 3.55 3.70
CA ALA A 122 7.26 2.96 2.79
C ALA A 122 8.14 1.92 3.50
N GLU A 123 8.52 2.15 4.76
CA GLU A 123 9.32 1.21 5.55
C GLU A 123 8.51 -0.03 5.93
N GLN A 124 7.23 0.15 6.24
CA GLN A 124 6.31 -0.92 6.61
C GLN A 124 5.68 -1.63 5.40
N SER A 125 6.11 -1.31 4.18
CA SER A 125 5.64 -1.94 2.94
C SER A 125 6.80 -2.15 1.96
N PRO A 126 7.86 -2.91 2.34
CA PRO A 126 9.08 -3.05 1.54
C PRO A 126 8.87 -3.72 0.19
N ASP A 127 7.88 -4.62 0.06
CA ASP A 127 7.58 -5.26 -1.22
C ASP A 127 6.85 -4.32 -2.19
N VAL A 128 6.16 -3.30 -1.66
CA VAL A 128 5.52 -2.23 -2.46
C VAL A 128 6.57 -1.24 -2.96
N PHE A 129 7.53 -0.87 -2.11
CA PHE A 129 8.62 0.07 -2.40
C PHE A 129 9.98 -0.65 -2.39
N PRO A 130 10.25 -1.54 -3.37
CA PRO A 130 11.39 -2.46 -3.31
C PRO A 130 12.74 -1.79 -3.55
N THR A 131 12.76 -0.65 -4.24
CA THR A 131 14.01 0.05 -4.54
C THR A 131 14.23 1.25 -3.62
N GLN A 132 15.51 1.63 -3.43
CA GLN A 132 15.84 2.85 -2.70
C GLN A 132 15.20 4.07 -3.37
N GLY A 133 15.19 4.14 -4.72
CA GLY A 133 14.57 5.23 -5.46
C GLY A 133 13.06 5.36 -5.22
N ASP A 134 12.33 4.25 -5.03
CA ASP A 134 10.90 4.30 -4.66
C ASP A 134 10.72 4.88 -3.27
N ARG A 135 11.56 4.47 -2.31
CA ARG A 135 11.54 4.99 -0.93
C ARG A 135 11.93 6.46 -0.87
N ASP A 136 13.00 6.86 -1.57
CA ASP A 136 13.43 8.26 -1.65
C ASP A 136 12.33 9.14 -2.26
N ARG A 137 11.65 8.65 -3.29
CA ARG A 137 10.52 9.37 -3.89
C ARG A 137 9.35 9.48 -2.93
N TYR A 138 9.03 8.41 -2.19
CA TYR A 138 8.02 8.45 -1.14
C TYR A 138 8.35 9.48 -0.08
N MET A 139 9.57 9.44 0.47
CA MET A 139 10.02 10.39 1.49
C MET A 139 9.97 11.84 1.00
N SER A 140 10.39 12.10 -0.25
CA SER A 140 10.28 13.45 -0.84
C SER A 140 8.83 13.97 -0.90
N LEU A 141 7.85 13.10 -1.09
CA LEU A 141 6.43 13.48 -1.07
C LEU A 141 5.90 13.66 0.36
N TRP A 142 6.35 12.81 1.28
CA TRP A 142 6.03 12.96 2.71
C TRP A 142 6.64 14.24 3.30
N ASP A 143 7.91 14.57 2.95
CA ASP A 143 8.57 15.82 3.33
C ASP A 143 7.75 17.05 2.86
N GLY A 144 7.10 16.97 1.67
CA GLY A 144 6.19 18.01 1.21
C GLY A 144 5.00 18.24 2.16
N CYS A 145 4.39 17.15 2.62
CA CYS A 145 3.32 17.22 3.63
C CYS A 145 3.83 17.78 4.97
N GLU A 146 4.98 17.29 5.44
CA GLU A 146 5.58 17.76 6.71
C GLU A 146 5.97 19.24 6.63
N LEU A 147 6.48 19.70 5.50
CA LEU A 147 6.81 21.12 5.28
C LEU A 147 5.57 22.00 5.43
N VAL A 148 4.42 21.62 4.87
CA VAL A 148 3.14 22.36 5.04
C VAL A 148 2.77 22.42 6.51
N ASN A 149 2.87 21.32 7.24
CA ASN A 149 2.59 21.23 8.67
C ASN A 149 3.50 22.14 9.49
N ALA A 150 4.81 22.08 9.26
CA ALA A 150 5.81 22.87 9.96
C ALA A 150 5.68 24.37 9.67
N LEU A 151 5.42 24.77 8.42
CA LEU A 151 5.25 26.17 8.06
C LEU A 151 4.00 26.78 8.68
N PHE A 152 2.89 26.05 8.73
CA PHE A 152 1.67 26.48 9.42
C PHE A 152 1.94 26.69 10.93
N LEU A 153 2.60 25.74 11.59
CA LEU A 153 2.96 25.88 13.01
C LEU A 153 3.85 27.08 13.26
N ALA A 154 4.86 27.32 12.41
CA ALA A 154 5.74 28.47 12.51
C ALA A 154 5.01 29.79 12.27
N GLU A 155 3.97 29.82 11.44
CA GLU A 155 3.11 31.00 11.27
C GLU A 155 2.30 31.26 12.55
N CYS A 156 1.75 30.22 13.17
CA CYS A 156 1.05 30.31 14.46
C CYS A 156 1.94 30.86 15.58
N GLU A 157 3.21 30.42 15.64
CA GLU A 157 4.16 30.88 16.67
C GLU A 157 4.58 32.33 16.51
N ARG A 158 4.61 32.87 15.30
CA ARG A 158 5.00 34.25 15.00
C ARG A 158 3.97 35.27 15.39
N ASP A 159 2.72 34.90 15.52
CA ASP A 159 1.65 35.80 15.97
C ASP A 159 1.09 35.38 17.33
N PRO A 160 1.80 35.68 18.42
CA PRO A 160 1.36 35.35 19.77
C PRO A 160 0.18 36.20 20.26
N SER A 161 -0.29 37.17 19.45
CA SER A 161 -1.45 37.99 19.79
C SER A 161 -2.78 37.24 19.82
N GLY A 162 -2.74 35.96 19.48
CA GLY A 162 -3.78 35.01 19.84
C GLY A 162 -5.10 35.14 19.10
N GLY A 163 -5.08 35.73 17.92
CA GLY A 163 -6.17 35.51 16.98
C GLY A 163 -6.15 34.04 16.55
N PRO A 164 -7.30 33.37 16.37
CA PRO A 164 -7.28 32.02 15.83
C PRO A 164 -6.59 32.08 14.48
N HIS A 165 -5.35 31.54 14.41
CA HIS A 165 -4.70 31.30 13.14
C HIS A 165 -5.60 30.38 12.37
N SER A 166 -6.38 30.96 11.46
CA SER A 166 -7.31 30.18 10.68
C SER A 166 -6.50 29.36 9.68
N TRP A 167 -6.66 28.06 9.75
CA TRP A 167 -6.34 27.17 8.66
C TRP A 167 -7.17 27.63 7.46
N GLY A 168 -6.66 28.68 6.77
CA GLY A 168 -7.38 29.34 5.69
C GLY A 168 -7.19 28.61 4.37
N ALA A 169 -7.90 29.06 3.35
CA ALA A 169 -7.94 28.45 2.02
C ALA A 169 -6.56 28.17 1.40
N ARG A 170 -5.54 28.97 1.74
CA ARG A 170 -4.16 28.75 1.29
C ARG A 170 -3.58 27.44 1.84
N TRP A 171 -3.65 27.25 3.15
CA TRP A 171 -3.10 26.07 3.81
C TRP A 171 -3.90 24.82 3.47
N GLU A 172 -5.21 24.96 3.41
CA GLU A 172 -6.11 23.90 2.95
C GLU A 172 -5.79 23.43 1.53
N ALA A 173 -5.52 24.35 0.60
CA ALA A 173 -5.13 24.02 -0.77
C ALA A 173 -3.78 23.31 -0.83
N GLN A 174 -2.75 23.83 -0.14
CA GLN A 174 -1.43 23.20 -0.11
C GLN A 174 -1.46 21.83 0.52
N ALA A 175 -2.13 21.67 1.66
CA ALA A 175 -2.30 20.39 2.33
C ALA A 175 -3.01 19.35 1.44
N ARG A 176 -4.01 19.78 0.68
CA ARG A 176 -4.74 18.95 -0.28
C ARG A 176 -3.82 18.47 -1.40
N ASP A 177 -3.05 19.38 -1.99
CA ASP A 177 -2.19 19.08 -3.13
C ASP A 177 -1.08 18.08 -2.72
N GLU A 178 -0.42 18.31 -1.57
CA GLU A 178 0.64 17.42 -1.08
C GLU A 178 0.10 16.06 -0.65
N ALA A 179 -0.98 16.02 0.11
CA ALA A 179 -1.62 14.76 0.51
C ALA A 179 -2.06 13.95 -0.73
N TRP A 180 -2.59 14.63 -1.75
CA TRP A 180 -3.04 13.97 -2.97
C TRP A 180 -1.88 13.47 -3.83
N ALA A 181 -0.77 14.19 -3.91
CA ALA A 181 0.44 13.76 -4.60
C ALA A 181 1.02 12.49 -3.98
N LEU A 182 1.12 12.44 -2.64
CA LEU A 182 1.58 11.28 -1.88
C LEU A 182 0.68 10.06 -2.13
N VAL A 183 -0.63 10.21 -1.92
CA VAL A 183 -1.59 9.10 -2.07
C VAL A 183 -1.67 8.60 -3.51
N SER A 184 -1.58 9.48 -4.49
CA SER A 184 -1.53 9.10 -5.91
C SER A 184 -0.27 8.29 -6.25
N PHE A 185 0.86 8.61 -5.63
CA PHE A 185 2.08 7.83 -5.78
C PHE A 185 1.91 6.43 -5.16
N VAL A 186 1.40 6.34 -3.93
CA VAL A 186 1.15 5.06 -3.25
C VAL A 186 0.18 4.18 -4.04
N ALA A 187 -0.94 4.72 -4.51
CA ALA A 187 -1.92 3.96 -5.29
C ALA A 187 -1.31 3.36 -6.57
N ARG A 188 -0.46 4.12 -7.27
CA ARG A 188 0.29 3.60 -8.43
C ARG A 188 1.29 2.51 -8.03
N ALA A 189 2.02 2.68 -6.93
CA ALA A 189 2.96 1.68 -6.44
C ALA A 189 2.27 0.36 -6.07
N LEU A 190 1.06 0.43 -5.52
CA LEU A 190 0.21 -0.73 -5.23
C LEU A 190 -0.32 -1.41 -6.51
N GLY A 191 -0.46 -0.70 -7.61
CA GLY A 191 -1.16 -1.17 -8.82
C GLY A 191 -2.68 -1.01 -8.74
N ALA A 192 -3.17 -0.18 -7.82
CA ALA A 192 -4.61 0.04 -7.58
C ALA A 192 -5.25 1.04 -8.56
N GLY A 193 -4.49 1.59 -9.51
CA GLY A 193 -4.93 2.68 -10.36
C GLY A 193 -4.89 4.05 -9.65
N ALA A 194 -5.23 5.12 -10.37
CA ALA A 194 -5.36 6.43 -9.73
C ALA A 194 -6.61 6.41 -8.82
N PRO A 195 -6.52 6.93 -7.59
CA PRO A 195 -7.69 7.06 -6.73
C PRO A 195 -8.70 8.00 -7.40
N PRO A 196 -10.00 7.68 -7.36
CA PRO A 196 -11.05 8.46 -7.96
C PRO A 196 -11.21 9.87 -7.35
#